data_3f18b9bc28410519ff58e7bbe526a5bc
#
_entry.id   3f18b9bc28410519ff58e7bbe526a5bc
#
_cell.length_a   1.000
_cell.length_b   1.000
_cell.length_c   1.000
_cell.angle_alpha   90.00
_cell.angle_beta   90.00
_cell.angle_gamma   90.00
#
_symmetry.space_group_name_H-M   'P 1'
#
loop_
_entity.id
_entity.type
_entity.pdbx_description
1 polymer ?
#
loop_
_entity_poly.entity_id
_entity_poly.type
_entity_poly.pdbx_seq_one_letter_code
_entity_poly.pdbx_strand_id
1 'polypeptide(L)'
;MMLSASSPVRHLKATPLRPCSGRLSSAGRDPAGGESLLRVSHIFERYTMTTFRSGIALTAALMLAALTGCGASNTASSSPSTSASSSVSAVSSSVASSQAWKDLVSATGVEITYSADGSRVLTDNSGQKVELPATVDRIANLWDANNQVMLLLGSSNHIVATTQQISKMPWYKKVQPKITQASTPVSGTDLNVEELLKAKPDVVVSIDKTQVEKARAAGLTTVQLGFQDFAGLKKNVVMTAEVLGTDQARSQAIKYITYLEKNLKFVIERTASLSDDQRPKVLHIAGGSDVTKVDGSDSIIGEWMKATGAKNSIDGVANYKNISLEQIIASAPDAIIVGNSDAQQGIDSIKADAAWKDIPAVKNDKLYRNPVGTFKWDRYSTEEALHLLWAGKTLHPELFTDVDLVKETREFYSTFYGYNLTEDEAQRILAGQNPAS
;
A
#
# COMPACT_ATOMS: atom_id res chain seq x y z
N MET A 1 21.52 -61.34 -24.03
CA MET A 1 21.79 -62.15 -22.82
C MET A 1 21.08 -61.49 -21.66
N MET A 2 20.10 -62.21 -21.17
CA MET A 2 19.26 -61.91 -20.00
C MET A 2 20.07 -61.80 -18.72
N LEU A 3 19.65 -60.97 -17.78
CA LEU A 3 19.43 -61.38 -16.40
C LEU A 3 18.58 -60.35 -15.63
N SER A 4 17.41 -60.83 -15.27
CA SER A 4 16.43 -60.32 -14.34
C SER A 4 16.91 -60.40 -12.91
N ALA A 5 16.60 -59.39 -12.07
CA ALA A 5 16.61 -59.55 -10.61
C ALA A 5 15.43 -58.75 -10.01
N SER A 6 14.42 -59.50 -9.62
CA SER A 6 13.31 -59.14 -8.77
C SER A 6 13.70 -59.09 -7.30
N SER A 7 13.25 -58.09 -6.54
CA SER A 7 13.30 -58.05 -5.08
C SER A 7 11.92 -57.80 -4.46
N PRO A 8 11.60 -58.34 -3.27
CA PRO A 8 10.24 -58.60 -2.83
C PRO A 8 9.63 -57.46 -2.01
N VAL A 9 8.33 -57.34 -2.19
CA VAL A 9 7.43 -56.47 -1.39
C VAL A 9 7.26 -57.02 0.02
N ARG A 10 7.53 -56.20 1.05
CA ARG A 10 7.15 -56.52 2.45
C ARG A 10 5.79 -55.86 2.76
N HIS A 11 4.81 -56.72 3.03
CA HIS A 11 3.52 -56.33 3.65
C HIS A 11 3.72 -55.93 5.10
N LEU A 12 3.33 -54.73 5.48
CA LEU A 12 3.13 -54.30 6.87
C LEU A 12 1.64 -54.38 7.20
N LYS A 13 1.32 -55.14 8.24
CA LYS A 13 -0.01 -55.40 8.78
C LYS A 13 -0.55 -54.13 9.47
N ALA A 14 -1.78 -53.78 9.16
CA ALA A 14 -2.56 -52.75 9.85
C ALA A 14 -3.04 -53.30 11.21
N THR A 15 -2.89 -52.47 12.25
CA THR A 15 -3.47 -52.69 13.59
C THR A 15 -4.73 -51.80 13.74
N PRO A 16 -5.86 -52.32 14.23
CA PRO A 16 -7.08 -51.54 14.36
C PRO A 16 -7.08 -50.70 15.63
N LEU A 17 -7.48 -49.43 15.49
CA LEU A 17 -7.76 -48.50 16.60
C LEU A 17 -9.16 -48.73 17.17
N ARG A 18 -9.23 -48.81 18.50
CA ARG A 18 -10.45 -48.94 19.28
C ARG A 18 -11.24 -47.61 19.34
N PRO A 19 -12.59 -47.61 19.41
CA PRO A 19 -13.40 -46.43 19.59
C PRO A 19 -13.46 -46.01 21.06
N CYS A 20 -13.21 -44.72 21.36
CA CYS A 20 -13.52 -44.12 22.65
C CYS A 20 -14.93 -43.50 22.56
N SER A 21 -15.87 -44.05 23.33
CA SER A 21 -17.16 -43.50 23.64
C SER A 21 -17.01 -42.38 24.70
N GLY A 22 -17.34 -41.14 24.39
CA GLY A 22 -17.44 -40.02 25.32
C GLY A 22 -18.78 -39.30 25.17
N ARG A 23 -19.51 -39.18 26.25
CA ARG A 23 -20.89 -38.73 26.42
C ARG A 23 -21.16 -37.33 25.88
N LEU A 24 -22.27 -37.16 25.20
CA LEU A 24 -22.96 -35.91 24.95
C LEU A 24 -23.44 -35.30 26.28
N SER A 25 -23.05 -34.06 26.56
CA SER A 25 -23.74 -33.20 27.50
C SER A 25 -24.30 -31.99 26.74
N SER A 26 -25.58 -31.84 26.83
CA SER A 26 -26.35 -30.74 26.28
C SER A 26 -26.14 -29.46 27.09
N ALA A 27 -25.72 -28.37 26.44
CA ALA A 27 -25.85 -27.03 27.01
C ALA A 27 -26.01 -25.98 25.89
N GLY A 28 -27.12 -25.25 25.94
CA GLY A 28 -27.24 -23.83 25.70
C GLY A 28 -27.06 -23.33 24.28
N ARG A 29 -28.16 -23.05 23.58
CA ARG A 29 -28.23 -22.08 22.49
C ARG A 29 -28.03 -20.68 23.06
N ASP A 30 -27.02 -19.95 22.58
CA ASP A 30 -26.97 -18.51 22.71
C ASP A 30 -27.04 -17.88 21.30
N PRO A 31 -27.83 -16.81 21.11
CA PRO A 31 -28.02 -16.19 19.82
C PRO A 31 -26.91 -15.14 19.55
N ALA A 32 -25.91 -15.49 18.78
CA ALA A 32 -24.85 -14.58 18.35
C ALA A 32 -25.34 -13.70 17.18
N GLY A 33 -26.04 -12.60 17.50
CA GLY A 33 -26.45 -11.56 16.55
C GLY A 33 -25.97 -10.16 16.89
N GLY A 34 -25.19 -10.00 17.96
CA GLY A 34 -24.84 -8.67 18.52
C GLY A 34 -23.41 -8.16 18.38
N GLU A 35 -22.44 -9.00 18.05
CA GLU A 35 -21.01 -8.59 18.12
C GLU A 35 -20.45 -7.91 16.87
N SER A 36 -21.11 -8.03 15.72
CA SER A 36 -20.61 -7.43 14.47
C SER A 36 -20.71 -5.89 14.44
N LEU A 37 -21.71 -5.32 15.11
CA LEU A 37 -21.92 -3.87 15.16
C LEU A 37 -20.99 -3.15 16.16
N LEU A 38 -20.57 -3.84 17.21
CA LEU A 38 -19.66 -3.27 18.21
C LEU A 38 -18.20 -3.13 17.73
N ARG A 39 -17.74 -3.99 16.81
CA ARG A 39 -16.40 -3.86 16.24
C ARG A 39 -16.25 -2.69 15.27
N VAL A 40 -17.31 -2.33 14.56
CA VAL A 40 -17.32 -1.12 13.70
C VAL A 40 -17.30 0.14 14.56
N SER A 41 -17.98 0.13 15.71
CA SER A 41 -17.95 1.22 16.70
C SER A 41 -16.54 1.43 17.27
N HIS A 42 -15.79 0.38 17.58
CA HIS A 42 -14.43 0.51 18.11
C HIS A 42 -13.39 1.01 17.09
N ILE A 43 -13.60 0.78 15.79
CA ILE A 43 -12.77 1.43 14.75
C ILE A 43 -13.08 2.93 14.73
N PHE A 44 -14.34 3.32 14.87
CA PHE A 44 -14.76 4.72 14.92
C PHE A 44 -14.30 5.44 16.20
N GLU A 45 -14.36 4.79 17.37
CA GLU A 45 -13.90 5.37 18.64
C GLU A 45 -12.38 5.60 18.68
N ARG A 46 -11.58 4.74 18.05
CA ARG A 46 -10.13 5.00 17.91
C ARG A 46 -9.81 6.16 16.97
N TYR A 47 -10.69 6.49 16.03
CA TYR A 47 -10.50 7.59 15.09
C TYR A 47 -11.08 8.94 15.57
N THR A 48 -12.02 8.93 16.52
CA THR A 48 -12.69 10.18 16.97
C THR A 48 -12.08 10.81 18.23
N MET A 49 -11.18 10.17 18.94
CA MET A 49 -10.56 10.74 20.15
C MET A 49 -9.36 11.64 19.92
N THR A 50 -8.99 11.93 18.67
CA THR A 50 -7.98 12.97 18.37
C THR A 50 -8.55 14.08 17.50
N THR A 51 -9.74 14.58 17.82
CA THR A 51 -10.20 15.82 17.22
C THR A 51 -9.54 17.00 17.90
N PHE A 52 -8.69 17.65 17.14
CA PHE A 52 -8.16 18.99 17.34
C PHE A 52 -9.12 19.95 18.05
N ARG A 53 -8.85 20.26 19.31
CA ARG A 53 -9.22 21.52 19.92
C ARG A 53 -8.03 22.47 19.76
N SER A 54 -7.95 23.15 18.64
CA SER A 54 -7.15 24.37 18.51
C SER A 54 -7.82 25.24 17.47
N GLY A 55 -8.66 26.14 17.95
CA GLY A 55 -9.19 27.22 17.18
C GLY A 55 -8.05 28.16 16.78
N ILE A 56 -7.74 28.24 15.50
CA ILE A 56 -6.94 29.31 14.94
C ILE A 56 -7.92 30.34 14.40
N ALA A 57 -8.07 31.43 15.16
CA ALA A 57 -8.70 32.66 14.67
C ALA A 57 -7.74 33.31 13.67
N LEU A 58 -8.12 33.30 12.40
CA LEU A 58 -7.41 34.03 11.35
C LEU A 58 -7.88 35.50 11.39
N THR A 59 -7.13 36.39 12.03
CA THR A 59 -7.28 37.83 11.87
C THR A 59 -6.46 38.30 10.68
N ALA A 60 -7.16 38.60 9.57
CA ALA A 60 -6.59 39.30 8.43
C ALA A 60 -6.39 40.78 8.78
N ALA A 61 -5.13 41.19 8.94
CA ALA A 61 -4.77 42.61 9.01
C ALA A 61 -4.36 43.09 7.62
N LEU A 62 -5.22 43.82 6.96
CA LEU A 62 -4.89 44.64 5.80
C LEU A 62 -4.08 45.87 6.29
N MET A 63 -2.85 46.01 5.84
CA MET A 63 -2.13 47.27 5.91
C MET A 63 -1.98 47.84 4.50
N LEU A 64 -2.75 48.91 4.27
CA LEU A 64 -2.62 49.83 3.16
C LEU A 64 -1.53 50.83 3.56
N ALA A 65 -0.46 50.93 2.80
CA ALA A 65 0.51 52.01 2.93
C ALA A 65 0.53 52.82 1.63
N ALA A 66 0.07 54.05 1.74
CA ALA A 66 0.05 55.04 0.68
C ALA A 66 1.41 55.65 0.42
N LEU A 67 1.70 55.89 -0.87
CA LEU A 67 2.82 56.64 -1.43
C LEU A 67 2.57 58.16 -1.33
N THR A 68 3.59 58.89 -0.85
CA THR A 68 3.93 60.28 -1.21
C THR A 68 5.34 60.51 -0.67
N GLY A 69 6.32 60.99 -1.35
CA GLY A 69 6.57 61.85 -2.41
C GLY A 69 7.87 62.63 -2.13
N CYS A 70 8.74 62.72 -3.12
CA CYS A 70 9.74 63.76 -3.46
C CYS A 70 10.71 64.36 -2.41
N GLY A 71 12.00 64.43 -2.81
CA GLY A 71 12.89 65.53 -2.50
C GLY A 71 14.37 65.21 -2.43
N ALA A 72 15.11 65.89 -3.25
CA ALA A 72 16.46 65.75 -3.74
C ALA A 72 17.60 66.09 -2.76
N SER A 73 18.77 65.61 -3.14
CA SER A 73 20.12 66.22 -3.23
C SER A 73 21.12 66.06 -2.08
N ASN A 74 22.25 65.44 -2.46
CA ASN A 74 23.66 65.74 -2.25
C ASN A 74 24.29 65.76 -0.86
N THR A 75 25.24 64.95 -0.64
CA THR A 75 26.73 65.13 -0.71
C THR A 75 27.47 64.15 0.21
N ALA A 76 28.64 63.77 -0.24
CA ALA A 76 29.59 62.81 0.28
C ALA A 76 30.08 63.06 1.70
N SER A 77 30.39 61.93 2.45
CA SER A 77 31.71 61.80 3.13
C SER A 77 31.84 60.42 3.81
N SER A 78 32.82 59.71 3.41
CA SER A 78 33.78 58.69 3.95
C SER A 78 33.58 58.13 5.37
N SER A 79 33.52 56.78 5.39
CA SER A 79 34.29 55.78 6.20
C SER A 79 33.79 55.36 7.58
N PRO A 80 34.24 54.23 8.16
CA PRO A 80 33.57 52.92 8.02
C PRO A 80 32.97 52.48 9.35
N SER A 81 31.78 51.99 9.30
CA SER A 81 31.16 51.36 10.49
C SER A 81 31.06 49.85 10.22
N THR A 82 31.74 49.09 11.02
CA THR A 82 31.60 47.66 11.25
C THR A 82 30.10 47.32 11.52
N SER A 83 29.38 46.95 10.49
CA SER A 83 28.05 46.32 10.67
C SER A 83 28.27 44.85 10.99
N ALA A 84 28.15 44.52 12.25
CA ALA A 84 27.89 43.14 12.67
C ALA A 84 26.60 42.67 12.01
N SER A 85 26.76 41.91 10.93
CA SER A 85 25.68 41.16 10.28
C SER A 85 25.25 40.06 11.27
N SER A 86 24.28 40.34 12.09
CA SER A 86 23.54 39.30 12.81
C SER A 86 22.79 38.47 11.77
N SER A 87 23.46 37.46 11.24
CA SER A 87 22.81 36.35 10.57
C SER A 87 21.92 35.67 11.59
N VAL A 88 20.63 36.04 11.62
CA VAL A 88 19.61 35.22 12.21
C VAL A 88 19.54 33.97 11.34
N SER A 89 20.30 32.96 11.71
CA SER A 89 20.11 31.60 11.21
C SER A 89 18.70 31.21 11.65
N ALA A 90 17.75 31.31 10.72
CA ALA A 90 16.46 30.66 10.87
C ALA A 90 16.77 29.17 11.06
N VAL A 91 16.71 28.70 12.31
CA VAL A 91 16.76 27.28 12.62
C VAL A 91 15.50 26.72 11.98
N SER A 92 15.65 26.18 10.76
CA SER A 92 14.62 25.37 10.14
C SER A 92 14.40 24.19 11.07
N SER A 93 13.29 24.21 11.83
CA SER A 93 12.94 23.07 12.68
C SER A 93 12.75 21.87 11.78
N SER A 94 13.54 20.80 11.98
CA SER A 94 13.41 19.55 11.25
C SER A 94 11.99 19.02 11.37
N VAL A 95 11.44 18.44 10.27
CA VAL A 95 10.12 17.80 10.27
C VAL A 95 10.06 16.69 11.31
N ALA A 96 11.16 15.99 11.57
CA ALA A 96 11.26 14.98 12.65
C ALA A 96 10.90 15.53 14.03
N SER A 97 11.16 16.81 14.31
CA SER A 97 10.81 17.46 15.57
C SER A 97 9.40 18.03 15.59
N SER A 98 8.71 18.08 14.45
CA SER A 98 7.36 18.64 14.36
C SER A 98 6.34 17.79 15.13
N GLN A 99 5.31 18.45 15.68
CA GLN A 99 4.24 17.76 16.40
C GLN A 99 3.48 16.80 15.47
N ALA A 100 3.21 17.22 14.24
CA ALA A 100 2.49 16.40 13.25
C ALA A 100 3.22 15.07 12.98
N TRP A 101 4.55 15.08 12.88
CA TRP A 101 5.32 13.85 12.69
C TRP A 101 5.28 12.95 13.93
N LYS A 102 5.47 13.53 15.12
CA LYS A 102 5.41 12.79 16.39
C LYS A 102 4.04 12.13 16.61
N ASP A 103 2.98 12.85 16.31
CA ASP A 103 1.61 12.32 16.41
C ASP A 103 1.41 11.16 15.43
N LEU A 104 1.93 11.26 14.21
CA LEU A 104 1.84 10.22 13.20
C LEU A 104 2.64 8.97 13.59
N VAL A 105 3.88 9.13 14.06
CA VAL A 105 4.71 8.04 14.60
C VAL A 105 3.98 7.33 15.74
N SER A 106 3.42 8.09 16.68
CA SER A 106 2.64 7.54 17.79
C SER A 106 1.39 6.80 17.35
N ALA A 107 0.60 7.40 16.42
CA ALA A 107 -0.65 6.82 15.92
C ALA A 107 -0.42 5.53 15.13
N THR A 108 0.73 5.40 14.44
CA THR A 108 1.09 4.20 13.67
C THR A 108 1.82 3.15 14.51
N GLY A 109 2.17 3.45 15.76
CA GLY A 109 2.91 2.55 16.66
C GLY A 109 4.32 2.22 16.14
N VAL A 110 4.97 3.15 15.44
CA VAL A 110 6.36 3.01 15.03
C VAL A 110 7.26 3.31 16.22
N GLU A 111 8.14 2.36 16.55
CA GLU A 111 9.13 2.53 17.62
C GLU A 111 10.45 2.99 17.00
N ILE A 112 10.84 4.23 17.30
CA ILE A 112 12.07 4.83 16.79
C ILE A 112 12.70 5.73 17.85
N THR A 113 14.04 5.73 17.89
CA THR A 113 14.84 6.66 18.68
C THR A 113 15.86 7.36 17.80
N TYR A 114 16.16 8.61 18.12
CA TYR A 114 17.08 9.45 17.37
C TYR A 114 18.32 9.75 18.22
N SER A 115 19.49 9.69 17.59
CA SER A 115 20.76 10.07 18.19
C SER A 115 21.17 11.49 17.76
N ALA A 116 22.07 12.11 18.52
CA ALA A 116 22.53 13.47 18.24
C ALA A 116 23.30 13.60 16.92
N ASP A 117 23.91 12.53 16.45
CA ASP A 117 24.63 12.47 15.17
C ASP A 117 23.72 12.24 13.96
N GLY A 118 22.39 12.14 14.18
CA GLY A 118 21.39 11.88 13.16
C GLY A 118 21.14 10.40 12.85
N SER A 119 21.88 9.49 13.48
CA SER A 119 21.56 8.05 13.42
C SER A 119 20.24 7.74 14.13
N ARG A 120 19.62 6.61 13.76
CA ARG A 120 18.30 6.23 14.26
C ARG A 120 18.29 4.74 14.63
N VAL A 121 17.53 4.37 15.64
CA VAL A 121 17.25 2.96 15.96
C VAL A 121 15.77 2.73 15.74
N LEU A 122 15.44 1.91 14.73
CA LEU A 122 14.08 1.55 14.34
C LEU A 122 13.78 0.10 14.76
N THR A 123 12.64 -0.12 15.45
CA THR A 123 12.13 -1.48 15.65
C THR A 123 11.37 -1.93 14.40
N ASP A 124 11.85 -2.94 13.71
CA ASP A 124 11.25 -3.45 12.47
C ASP A 124 10.06 -4.41 12.71
N ASN A 125 9.45 -4.92 11.63
CA ASN A 125 8.29 -5.81 11.74
C ASN A 125 8.61 -7.18 12.35
N SER A 126 9.89 -7.57 12.45
CA SER A 126 10.31 -8.75 13.20
C SER A 126 10.49 -8.51 14.69
N GLY A 127 10.34 -7.24 15.14
CA GLY A 127 10.64 -6.80 16.51
C GLY A 127 12.13 -6.56 16.77
N GLN A 128 12.97 -6.63 15.74
CA GLN A 128 14.41 -6.37 15.89
C GLN A 128 14.67 -4.87 15.81
N LYS A 129 15.54 -4.39 16.72
CA LYS A 129 16.09 -3.03 16.69
C LYS A 129 17.19 -2.95 15.65
N VAL A 130 17.03 -2.08 14.66
CA VAL A 130 17.95 -1.87 13.56
C VAL A 130 18.55 -0.48 13.68
N GLU A 131 19.86 -0.40 13.73
CA GLU A 131 20.59 0.87 13.68
C GLU A 131 20.66 1.35 12.23
N LEU A 132 20.14 2.54 11.98
CA LEU A 132 20.13 3.20 10.68
C LEU A 132 21.15 4.33 10.68
N PRO A 133 21.99 4.46 9.64
CA PRO A 133 22.96 5.54 9.53
C PRO A 133 22.24 6.90 9.41
N ALA A 134 22.94 7.98 9.74
CA ALA A 134 22.43 9.34 9.60
C ALA A 134 21.98 9.65 8.16
N THR A 135 22.74 9.18 7.17
CA THR A 135 22.45 9.35 5.75
C THR A 135 22.26 7.99 5.09
N VAL A 136 21.20 7.87 4.28
CA VAL A 136 20.88 6.68 3.48
C VAL A 136 20.71 7.11 2.02
N ASP A 137 21.72 6.84 1.21
CA ASP A 137 21.77 7.24 -0.20
C ASP A 137 21.60 6.06 -1.16
N ARG A 138 21.79 4.84 -0.67
CA ARG A 138 21.77 3.61 -1.47
C ARG A 138 20.90 2.56 -0.82
N ILE A 139 19.76 2.25 -1.45
CA ILE A 139 18.77 1.34 -0.88
C ILE A 139 18.59 0.14 -1.79
N ALA A 140 18.70 -1.07 -1.19
CA ALA A 140 18.20 -2.28 -1.82
C ALA A 140 16.75 -2.50 -1.34
N ASN A 141 15.78 -2.27 -2.23
CA ASN A 141 14.37 -2.46 -1.91
C ASN A 141 13.85 -3.73 -2.59
N LEU A 142 13.85 -4.83 -1.82
CA LEU A 142 13.60 -6.18 -2.32
C LEU A 142 12.12 -6.62 -2.20
N TRP A 143 11.23 -5.69 -1.93
CA TRP A 143 9.78 -5.93 -1.90
C TRP A 143 9.06 -5.02 -2.89
N ASP A 144 8.32 -5.62 -3.82
CA ASP A 144 7.62 -4.92 -4.91
C ASP A 144 6.80 -3.72 -4.41
N ALA A 145 5.97 -3.96 -3.42
CA ALA A 145 5.07 -2.94 -2.87
C ALA A 145 5.81 -1.75 -2.27
N ASN A 146 6.91 -1.97 -1.57
CA ASN A 146 7.65 -0.88 -0.93
C ASN A 146 8.42 0.00 -1.93
N ASN A 147 8.67 -0.47 -3.16
CA ASN A 147 9.24 0.38 -4.21
C ASN A 147 8.34 1.59 -4.54
N GLN A 148 7.00 1.43 -4.43
CA GLN A 148 6.09 2.54 -4.60
C GLN A 148 6.11 3.50 -3.42
N VAL A 149 6.26 2.98 -2.19
CA VAL A 149 6.45 3.83 -1.02
C VAL A 149 7.70 4.69 -1.18
N MET A 150 8.80 4.11 -1.73
CA MET A 150 10.01 4.87 -2.07
C MET A 150 9.74 5.96 -3.12
N LEU A 151 8.96 5.64 -4.15
CA LEU A 151 8.56 6.60 -5.19
C LEU A 151 7.72 7.73 -4.59
N LEU A 152 6.71 7.40 -3.80
CA LEU A 152 5.82 8.33 -3.09
C LEU A 152 6.58 9.28 -2.16
N LEU A 153 7.61 8.77 -1.47
CA LEU A 153 8.44 9.55 -0.55
C LEU A 153 9.51 10.39 -1.27
N GLY A 154 9.55 10.34 -2.62
CA GLY A 154 10.47 11.12 -3.45
C GLY A 154 11.92 10.59 -3.46
N SER A 155 12.11 9.33 -3.09
CA SER A 155 13.45 8.74 -2.89
C SER A 155 13.74 7.52 -3.78
N SER A 156 12.95 7.32 -4.84
CA SER A 156 13.15 6.20 -5.76
C SER A 156 14.47 6.26 -6.55
N ASN A 157 15.10 7.45 -6.63
CA ASN A 157 16.43 7.63 -7.23
C ASN A 157 17.57 6.98 -6.42
N HIS A 158 17.32 6.64 -5.15
CA HIS A 158 18.26 6.01 -4.24
C HIS A 158 18.23 4.47 -4.33
N ILE A 159 17.32 3.90 -5.12
CA ILE A 159 17.19 2.44 -5.28
C ILE A 159 18.33 1.92 -6.15
N VAL A 160 19.22 1.11 -5.54
CA VAL A 160 20.36 0.48 -6.22
C VAL A 160 20.14 -1.02 -6.49
N ALA A 161 19.21 -1.64 -5.78
CA ALA A 161 18.74 -2.99 -6.04
C ALA A 161 17.23 -3.07 -5.82
N THR A 162 16.54 -3.83 -6.65
CA THR A 162 15.07 -4.00 -6.62
C THR A 162 14.69 -5.41 -7.04
N THR A 163 13.41 -5.65 -7.24
CA THR A 163 12.90 -6.92 -7.79
C THR A 163 12.82 -6.88 -9.31
N GLN A 164 12.91 -8.06 -9.92
CA GLN A 164 12.74 -8.18 -11.37
C GLN A 164 11.36 -7.69 -11.83
N GLN A 165 10.33 -7.87 -11.02
CA GLN A 165 8.98 -7.41 -11.33
C GLN A 165 8.94 -5.89 -11.48
N ILE A 166 9.42 -5.14 -10.49
CA ILE A 166 9.43 -3.67 -10.51
C ILE A 166 10.27 -3.12 -11.68
N SER A 167 11.47 -3.70 -11.91
CA SER A 167 12.34 -3.27 -13.00
C SER A 167 11.71 -3.44 -14.39
N LYS A 168 10.68 -4.30 -14.52
CA LYS A 168 9.96 -4.59 -15.77
C LYS A 168 8.60 -3.91 -15.87
N MET A 169 8.04 -3.37 -14.77
CA MET A 169 6.69 -2.76 -14.81
C MET A 169 6.64 -1.53 -15.71
N PRO A 170 5.77 -1.52 -16.74
CA PRO A 170 5.76 -0.47 -17.76
C PRO A 170 5.54 0.93 -17.19
N TRP A 171 4.53 1.12 -16.33
CA TRP A 171 4.25 2.41 -15.71
C TRP A 171 5.32 2.83 -14.71
N TYR A 172 5.87 1.89 -13.91
CA TYR A 172 6.95 2.23 -12.99
C TYR A 172 8.17 2.75 -13.75
N LYS A 173 8.56 2.06 -14.85
CA LYS A 173 9.67 2.52 -15.73
C LYS A 173 9.39 3.86 -16.37
N LYS A 174 8.15 4.15 -16.76
CA LYS A 174 7.77 5.42 -17.36
C LYS A 174 7.89 6.57 -16.35
N VAL A 175 7.40 6.36 -15.13
CA VAL A 175 7.46 7.36 -14.06
C VAL A 175 8.86 7.50 -13.48
N GLN A 176 9.61 6.41 -13.35
CA GLN A 176 10.96 6.35 -12.80
C GLN A 176 11.92 5.53 -13.68
N PRO A 177 12.44 6.11 -14.77
CA PRO A 177 13.27 5.37 -15.73
C PRO A 177 14.57 4.81 -15.14
N LYS A 178 15.13 5.45 -14.11
CA LYS A 178 16.37 4.99 -13.45
C LYS A 178 16.23 3.62 -12.80
N ILE A 179 15.01 3.14 -12.53
CA ILE A 179 14.80 1.82 -11.93
C ILE A 179 15.40 0.68 -12.77
N THR A 180 15.51 0.88 -14.08
CA THR A 180 16.13 -0.09 -14.99
C THR A 180 17.63 -0.28 -14.79
N GLN A 181 18.28 0.61 -14.03
CA GLN A 181 19.70 0.56 -13.69
C GLN A 181 19.95 -0.18 -12.36
N ALA A 182 18.90 -0.40 -11.56
CA ALA A 182 19.00 -1.14 -10.32
C ALA A 182 19.24 -2.63 -10.59
N SER A 183 20.11 -3.26 -9.78
CA SER A 183 20.30 -4.71 -9.84
C SER A 183 19.04 -5.46 -9.37
N THR A 184 18.90 -6.71 -9.77
CA THR A 184 17.74 -7.53 -9.41
C THR A 184 18.13 -8.83 -8.74
N PRO A 185 18.73 -8.77 -7.52
CA PRO A 185 19.32 -9.92 -6.85
C PRO A 185 18.30 -10.95 -6.35
N VAL A 186 17.00 -10.73 -6.56
CA VAL A 186 15.93 -11.60 -6.08
C VAL A 186 15.33 -12.42 -7.22
N SER A 187 15.21 -13.74 -7.01
CA SER A 187 14.51 -14.68 -7.89
C SER A 187 13.58 -15.55 -7.04
N GLY A 188 12.25 -15.30 -7.10
CA GLY A 188 11.30 -15.86 -6.16
C GLY A 188 11.62 -15.47 -4.71
N THR A 189 11.86 -16.44 -3.83
CA THR A 189 12.32 -16.21 -2.45
C THR A 189 13.85 -16.22 -2.31
N ASP A 190 14.56 -16.59 -3.37
CA ASP A 190 16.03 -16.64 -3.34
C ASP A 190 16.65 -15.26 -3.49
N LEU A 191 17.70 -15.03 -2.68
CA LEU A 191 18.51 -13.81 -2.70
C LEU A 191 19.94 -14.15 -3.12
N ASN A 192 20.40 -13.56 -4.22
CA ASN A 192 21.79 -13.55 -4.63
C ASN A 192 22.56 -12.49 -3.82
N VAL A 193 23.19 -12.95 -2.73
CA VAL A 193 23.91 -12.08 -1.80
C VAL A 193 25.12 -11.40 -2.46
N GLU A 194 25.81 -12.08 -3.38
CA GLU A 194 26.96 -11.48 -4.07
C GLU A 194 26.54 -10.30 -4.96
N GLU A 195 25.44 -10.45 -5.68
CA GLU A 195 24.87 -9.36 -6.50
C GLU A 195 24.40 -8.21 -5.61
N LEU A 196 23.76 -8.50 -4.48
CA LEU A 196 23.35 -7.51 -3.51
C LEU A 196 24.54 -6.73 -2.93
N LEU A 197 25.62 -7.42 -2.54
CA LEU A 197 26.85 -6.81 -2.03
C LEU A 197 27.54 -5.91 -3.09
N LYS A 198 27.52 -6.31 -4.37
CA LYS A 198 28.02 -5.48 -5.50
C LYS A 198 27.23 -4.18 -5.64
N ALA A 199 25.94 -4.18 -5.32
CA ALA A 199 25.13 -2.97 -5.33
C ALA A 199 25.49 -1.99 -4.20
N LYS A 200 26.23 -2.42 -3.17
CA LYS A 200 26.69 -1.61 -2.02
C LYS A 200 25.54 -0.78 -1.40
N PRO A 201 24.47 -1.40 -0.95
CA PRO A 201 23.39 -0.67 -0.29
C PRO A 201 23.83 -0.23 1.12
N ASP A 202 23.39 0.96 1.56
CA ASP A 202 23.48 1.40 2.95
C ASP A 202 22.44 0.68 3.81
N VAL A 203 21.25 0.42 3.23
CA VAL A 203 20.14 -0.28 3.87
C VAL A 203 19.47 -1.22 2.89
N VAL A 204 19.12 -2.41 3.36
CA VAL A 204 18.28 -3.39 2.65
C VAL A 204 16.89 -3.40 3.28
N VAL A 205 15.86 -3.44 2.45
CA VAL A 205 14.45 -3.56 2.87
C VAL A 205 13.84 -4.79 2.21
N SER A 206 13.21 -5.66 2.98
CA SER A 206 12.45 -6.80 2.46
C SER A 206 11.30 -7.17 3.40
N ILE A 207 10.24 -7.78 2.85
CA ILE A 207 9.19 -8.44 3.63
C ILE A 207 9.55 -9.89 3.94
N ASP A 208 10.35 -10.52 3.08
CA ASP A 208 10.68 -11.95 3.15
C ASP A 208 11.72 -12.20 4.25
N LYS A 209 11.33 -13.02 5.23
CA LYS A 209 12.17 -13.36 6.38
C LYS A 209 13.51 -14.02 5.96
N THR A 210 13.48 -14.90 4.96
CA THR A 210 14.69 -15.59 4.49
C THR A 210 15.66 -14.63 3.83
N GLN A 211 15.17 -13.69 3.02
CA GLN A 211 16.00 -12.63 2.43
C GLN A 211 16.60 -11.72 3.51
N VAL A 212 15.81 -11.34 4.51
CA VAL A 212 16.27 -10.53 5.65
C VAL A 212 17.39 -11.24 6.42
N GLU A 213 17.21 -12.52 6.75
CA GLU A 213 18.22 -13.31 7.45
C GLU A 213 19.51 -13.45 6.64
N LYS A 214 19.41 -13.73 5.32
CA LYS A 214 20.59 -13.83 4.43
C LYS A 214 21.34 -12.49 4.33
N ALA A 215 20.62 -11.37 4.19
CA ALA A 215 21.24 -10.05 4.10
C ALA A 215 21.93 -9.64 5.41
N ARG A 216 21.28 -9.90 6.57
CA ARG A 216 21.90 -9.68 7.90
C ARG A 216 23.13 -10.54 8.13
N ALA A 217 23.10 -11.82 7.74
CA ALA A 217 24.24 -12.72 7.84
C ALA A 217 25.44 -12.26 6.97
N ALA A 218 25.15 -11.51 5.89
CA ALA A 218 26.17 -10.88 5.05
C ALA A 218 26.68 -9.54 5.60
N GLY A 219 26.25 -9.11 6.78
CA GLY A 219 26.67 -7.87 7.44
C GLY A 219 25.96 -6.61 6.94
N LEU A 220 24.83 -6.74 6.20
CA LEU A 220 24.10 -5.61 5.69
C LEU A 220 23.06 -5.12 6.70
N THR A 221 22.98 -3.79 6.92
CA THR A 221 21.88 -3.17 7.66
C THR A 221 20.57 -3.50 6.98
N THR A 222 19.69 -4.26 7.64
CA THR A 222 18.50 -4.81 6.98
C THR A 222 17.27 -4.61 7.85
N VAL A 223 16.23 -4.01 7.27
CA VAL A 223 14.94 -3.74 7.90
C VAL A 223 13.87 -4.64 7.29
N GLN A 224 13.15 -5.38 8.13
CA GLN A 224 11.97 -6.11 7.70
C GLN A 224 10.74 -5.20 7.72
N LEU A 225 10.18 -4.94 6.53
CA LEU A 225 8.98 -4.11 6.36
C LEU A 225 7.90 -4.92 5.64
N GLY A 226 6.64 -4.68 6.02
CA GLY A 226 5.50 -5.30 5.36
C GLY A 226 4.19 -4.89 5.99
N PHE A 227 3.08 -5.09 5.26
CA PHE A 227 1.73 -4.81 5.74
C PHE A 227 0.70 -5.73 5.10
N GLN A 228 -0.48 -5.85 5.73
CA GLN A 228 -1.59 -6.69 5.29
C GLN A 228 -2.93 -5.92 5.29
N ASP A 229 -2.95 -4.70 5.83
CA ASP A 229 -4.11 -3.86 6.05
C ASP A 229 -3.75 -2.37 5.93
N PHE A 230 -4.73 -1.47 5.99
CA PHE A 230 -4.50 -0.02 5.91
C PHE A 230 -3.71 0.53 7.11
N ALA A 231 -3.87 -0.04 8.29
CA ALA A 231 -3.09 0.37 9.46
C ALA A 231 -1.61 0.04 9.25
N GLY A 232 -1.33 -1.16 8.77
CA GLY A 232 0.00 -1.60 8.39
C GLY A 232 0.59 -0.79 7.24
N LEU A 233 -0.19 -0.42 6.21
CA LEU A 233 0.26 0.47 5.13
C LEU A 233 0.74 1.81 5.68
N LYS A 234 -0.03 2.45 6.57
CA LYS A 234 0.38 3.71 7.22
C LYS A 234 1.67 3.54 8.03
N LYS A 235 1.74 2.47 8.82
CA LYS A 235 2.95 2.12 9.58
C LYS A 235 4.15 1.92 8.66
N ASN A 236 3.99 1.19 7.56
CA ASN A 236 5.05 0.92 6.59
C ASN A 236 5.56 2.22 5.91
N VAL A 237 4.66 3.14 5.59
CA VAL A 237 5.03 4.46 5.03
C VAL A 237 5.88 5.26 6.02
N VAL A 238 5.48 5.30 7.30
CA VAL A 238 6.25 5.97 8.37
C VAL A 238 7.61 5.31 8.59
N MET A 239 7.65 3.98 8.67
CA MET A 239 8.90 3.24 8.82
C MET A 239 9.84 3.47 7.63
N THR A 240 9.33 3.46 6.39
CA THR A 240 10.14 3.73 5.20
C THR A 240 10.65 5.17 5.18
N ALA A 241 9.85 6.15 5.60
CA ALA A 241 10.30 7.53 5.75
C ALA A 241 11.44 7.65 6.79
N GLU A 242 11.38 6.86 7.86
CA GLU A 242 12.46 6.79 8.84
C GLU A 242 13.68 6.00 8.36
N VAL A 243 13.52 4.98 7.52
CA VAL A 243 14.66 4.36 6.83
C VAL A 243 15.40 5.39 5.97
N LEU A 244 14.67 6.23 5.26
CA LEU A 244 15.23 7.35 4.46
C LEU A 244 15.83 8.45 5.34
N GLY A 245 15.19 8.80 6.44
CA GLY A 245 15.64 9.78 7.41
C GLY A 245 15.59 11.24 6.96
N THR A 246 14.96 11.55 5.82
CA THR A 246 14.89 12.90 5.26
C THR A 246 13.60 13.63 5.64
N ASP A 247 13.66 14.94 5.79
CA ASP A 247 12.48 15.76 6.04
C ASP A 247 11.50 15.76 4.86
N GLN A 248 12.02 15.60 3.63
CA GLN A 248 11.19 15.39 2.45
C GLN A 248 10.33 14.13 2.58
N ALA A 249 10.95 13.00 2.93
CA ALA A 249 10.24 11.72 3.09
C ALA A 249 9.16 11.80 4.18
N ARG A 250 9.48 12.40 5.32
CA ARG A 250 8.52 12.62 6.42
C ARG A 250 7.35 13.52 5.99
N SER A 251 7.64 14.62 5.29
CA SER A 251 6.63 15.52 4.77
C SER A 251 5.69 14.83 3.76
N GLN A 252 6.24 14.03 2.86
CA GLN A 252 5.44 13.26 1.90
C GLN A 252 4.62 12.17 2.59
N ALA A 253 5.16 11.51 3.61
CA ALA A 253 4.42 10.53 4.41
C ALA A 253 3.19 11.16 5.10
N ILE A 254 3.35 12.34 5.73
CA ILE A 254 2.22 13.07 6.33
C ILE A 254 1.15 13.38 5.26
N LYS A 255 1.55 13.93 4.11
CA LYS A 255 0.61 14.26 3.02
C LYS A 255 -0.15 13.03 2.53
N TYR A 256 0.57 11.93 2.30
CA TYR A 256 -0.02 10.71 1.78
C TYR A 256 -1.01 10.07 2.77
N ILE A 257 -0.62 9.94 4.02
CA ILE A 257 -1.49 9.34 5.05
C ILE A 257 -2.74 10.19 5.23
N THR A 258 -2.61 11.52 5.21
CA THR A 258 -3.77 12.44 5.22
C THR A 258 -4.68 12.23 4.00
N TYR A 259 -4.12 12.03 2.82
CA TYR A 259 -4.88 11.75 1.59
C TYR A 259 -5.60 10.39 1.66
N LEU A 260 -4.90 9.34 2.10
CA LEU A 260 -5.48 8.01 2.28
C LEU A 260 -6.64 8.03 3.28
N GLU A 261 -6.45 8.68 4.44
CA GLU A 261 -7.49 8.76 5.47
C GLU A 261 -8.69 9.58 5.02
N LYS A 262 -8.47 10.66 4.28
CA LYS A 262 -9.54 11.44 3.65
C LYS A 262 -10.38 10.57 2.72
N ASN A 263 -9.75 9.80 1.83
CA ASN A 263 -10.46 8.96 0.87
C ASN A 263 -11.16 7.78 1.57
N LEU A 264 -10.52 7.17 2.55
CA LEU A 264 -11.13 6.10 3.34
C LEU A 264 -12.39 6.58 4.07
N LYS A 265 -12.31 7.74 4.74
CA LYS A 265 -13.45 8.37 5.39
C LYS A 265 -14.56 8.69 4.40
N PHE A 266 -14.21 9.29 3.27
CA PHE A 266 -15.15 9.69 2.22
C PHE A 266 -15.96 8.50 1.67
N VAL A 267 -15.32 7.37 1.35
CA VAL A 267 -16.03 6.19 0.83
C VAL A 267 -16.89 5.52 1.91
N ILE A 268 -16.41 5.43 3.14
CA ILE A 268 -17.15 4.87 4.27
C ILE A 268 -18.42 5.70 4.56
N GLU A 269 -18.31 7.03 4.61
CA GLU A 269 -19.45 7.92 4.89
C GLU A 269 -20.53 7.81 3.81
N ARG A 270 -20.14 7.70 2.52
CA ARG A 270 -21.08 7.56 1.40
C ARG A 270 -21.81 6.23 1.38
N THR A 271 -21.18 5.18 1.85
CA THR A 271 -21.75 3.83 1.84
C THR A 271 -22.36 3.41 3.20
N ALA A 272 -22.29 4.29 4.21
CA ALA A 272 -22.74 3.99 5.57
C ALA A 272 -24.24 3.67 5.66
N SER A 273 -25.07 4.32 4.83
CA SER A 273 -26.54 4.14 4.84
C SER A 273 -27.03 2.97 4.02
N LEU A 274 -26.15 2.25 3.31
CA LEU A 274 -26.54 1.09 2.50
C LEU A 274 -27.04 -0.03 3.41
N SER A 275 -28.26 -0.53 3.11
CA SER A 275 -28.78 -1.75 3.70
C SER A 275 -27.99 -2.98 3.21
N ASP A 276 -28.18 -4.11 3.85
CA ASP A 276 -27.38 -5.32 3.57
C ASP A 276 -27.60 -5.86 2.15
N ASP A 277 -28.79 -5.72 1.61
CA ASP A 277 -29.19 -6.09 0.25
C ASP A 277 -28.67 -5.12 -0.82
N GLN A 278 -28.34 -3.89 -0.47
CA GLN A 278 -27.73 -2.90 -1.33
C GLN A 278 -26.19 -3.05 -1.45
N ARG A 279 -25.60 -3.93 -0.64
CA ARG A 279 -24.15 -4.21 -0.65
C ARG A 279 -23.84 -5.36 -1.58
N PRO A 280 -23.22 -5.10 -2.77
CA PRO A 280 -22.93 -6.15 -3.73
C PRO A 280 -21.92 -7.15 -3.18
N LYS A 281 -22.13 -8.43 -3.52
CA LYS A 281 -21.13 -9.48 -3.33
C LYS A 281 -20.09 -9.38 -4.46
N VAL A 282 -18.85 -9.18 -4.12
CA VAL A 282 -17.76 -9.03 -5.07
C VAL A 282 -16.81 -10.22 -4.98
N LEU A 283 -16.56 -10.88 -6.10
CA LEU A 283 -15.47 -11.83 -6.26
C LEU A 283 -14.23 -11.08 -6.74
N HIS A 284 -13.14 -11.20 -6.01
CA HIS A 284 -11.84 -10.71 -6.47
C HIS A 284 -10.98 -11.88 -6.95
N ILE A 285 -10.58 -11.82 -8.22
CA ILE A 285 -9.70 -12.79 -8.86
C ILE A 285 -8.29 -12.21 -8.90
N ALA A 286 -7.31 -12.95 -8.38
CA ALA A 286 -5.95 -12.47 -8.17
C ALA A 286 -5.18 -12.13 -9.46
N GLY A 287 -5.60 -12.71 -10.60
CA GLY A 287 -5.03 -12.46 -11.93
C GLY A 287 -5.70 -13.29 -13.00
N GLY A 288 -5.51 -12.90 -14.26
CA GLY A 288 -6.22 -13.49 -15.41
C GLY A 288 -5.72 -14.86 -15.86
N SER A 289 -4.53 -15.27 -15.43
CA SER A 289 -3.95 -16.58 -15.80
C SER A 289 -4.60 -17.77 -15.09
N ASP A 290 -5.21 -17.54 -13.93
CA ASP A 290 -5.94 -18.56 -13.16
C ASP A 290 -7.14 -17.90 -12.47
N VAL A 291 -8.32 -18.01 -13.09
CA VAL A 291 -9.57 -17.39 -12.62
C VAL A 291 -10.19 -18.09 -11.40
N THR A 292 -9.59 -19.18 -10.93
CA THR A 292 -9.97 -19.85 -9.68
C THR A 292 -9.12 -19.41 -8.50
N LYS A 293 -8.08 -18.62 -8.75
CA LYS A 293 -7.22 -18.04 -7.71
C LYS A 293 -7.80 -16.72 -7.22
N VAL A 294 -8.33 -16.72 -6.02
CA VAL A 294 -9.11 -15.59 -5.46
C VAL A 294 -8.46 -14.99 -4.22
N ASP A 295 -8.94 -13.80 -3.86
CA ASP A 295 -8.60 -13.12 -2.63
C ASP A 295 -9.85 -12.98 -1.76
N GLY A 296 -9.78 -13.52 -0.55
CA GLY A 296 -10.91 -13.56 0.37
C GLY A 296 -10.97 -12.38 1.34
N SER A 297 -11.89 -12.49 2.29
CA SER A 297 -12.16 -11.43 3.28
C SER A 297 -11.00 -11.14 4.23
N ASP A 298 -10.12 -12.13 4.48
CA ASP A 298 -9.00 -12.02 5.42
C ASP A 298 -7.76 -11.43 4.72
N SER A 299 -7.93 -10.25 4.13
CA SER A 299 -6.91 -9.58 3.33
C SER A 299 -7.21 -8.09 3.19
N ILE A 300 -6.24 -7.32 2.68
CA ILE A 300 -6.43 -5.91 2.33
C ILE A 300 -7.55 -5.72 1.29
N ILE A 301 -7.77 -6.74 0.43
CA ILE A 301 -8.89 -6.77 -0.53
C ILE A 301 -10.23 -6.79 0.23
N GLY A 302 -10.35 -7.60 1.26
CA GLY A 302 -11.52 -7.61 2.14
C GLY A 302 -11.74 -6.27 2.85
N GLU A 303 -10.67 -5.60 3.26
CA GLU A 303 -10.76 -4.27 3.90
C GLU A 303 -11.32 -3.20 2.96
N TRP A 304 -10.76 -3.04 1.74
CA TRP A 304 -11.26 -2.02 0.84
C TRP A 304 -12.68 -2.34 0.32
N MET A 305 -13.02 -3.62 0.11
CA MET A 305 -14.40 -4.01 -0.23
C MET A 305 -15.37 -3.55 0.86
N LYS A 306 -15.05 -3.83 2.12
CA LYS A 306 -15.87 -3.40 3.26
C LYS A 306 -15.96 -1.88 3.34
N ALA A 307 -14.84 -1.17 3.17
CA ALA A 307 -14.82 0.29 3.21
C ALA A 307 -15.68 0.93 2.12
N THR A 308 -15.71 0.32 0.93
CA THR A 308 -16.50 0.78 -0.22
C THR A 308 -17.92 0.22 -0.26
N GLY A 309 -18.41 -0.36 0.85
CA GLY A 309 -19.79 -0.83 0.97
C GLY A 309 -20.10 -2.11 0.20
N ALA A 310 -19.09 -2.92 -0.11
CA ALA A 310 -19.27 -4.24 -0.71
C ALA A 310 -19.02 -5.38 0.29
N LYS A 311 -19.38 -6.59 -0.09
CA LYS A 311 -19.09 -7.84 0.62
C LYS A 311 -18.14 -8.68 -0.23
N ASN A 312 -17.11 -9.27 0.36
CA ASN A 312 -16.35 -10.28 -0.35
C ASN A 312 -17.22 -11.54 -0.51
N SER A 313 -17.31 -12.08 -1.72
CA SER A 313 -18.13 -13.28 -1.99
C SER A 313 -17.51 -14.55 -1.40
N ILE A 314 -16.19 -14.54 -1.11
CA ILE A 314 -15.45 -15.65 -0.51
C ILE A 314 -14.94 -15.20 0.87
N ASP A 315 -15.59 -15.72 1.90
CA ASP A 315 -15.31 -15.37 3.29
C ASP A 315 -14.25 -16.29 3.93
N GLY A 316 -13.56 -15.79 4.95
CA GLY A 316 -12.65 -16.57 5.80
C GLY A 316 -11.40 -17.10 5.10
N VAL A 317 -10.99 -16.53 3.97
CA VAL A 317 -9.74 -16.91 3.30
C VAL A 317 -8.85 -15.68 3.05
N ALA A 318 -7.54 -15.91 3.07
CA ALA A 318 -6.54 -14.89 2.75
C ALA A 318 -6.35 -14.73 1.22
N ASN A 319 -5.29 -14.01 0.82
CA ASN A 319 -4.92 -13.78 -0.58
C ASN A 319 -4.46 -15.06 -1.29
N TYR A 320 -4.62 -15.08 -2.62
CA TYR A 320 -4.08 -16.09 -3.53
C TYR A 320 -4.52 -17.53 -3.22
N LYS A 321 -5.77 -17.72 -2.80
CA LYS A 321 -6.32 -19.05 -2.53
C LYS A 321 -6.99 -19.62 -3.76
N ASN A 322 -6.62 -20.86 -4.10
CA ASN A 322 -7.34 -21.63 -5.11
C ASN A 322 -8.60 -22.19 -4.49
N ILE A 323 -9.74 -21.91 -5.10
CA ILE A 323 -11.04 -22.45 -4.74
C ILE A 323 -11.68 -23.13 -5.99
N SER A 324 -12.62 -24.04 -5.76
CA SER A 324 -13.25 -24.71 -6.89
C SER A 324 -14.25 -23.79 -7.60
N LEU A 325 -14.49 -24.05 -8.89
CA LEU A 325 -15.47 -23.30 -9.67
C LEU A 325 -16.88 -23.44 -9.05
N GLU A 326 -17.20 -24.60 -8.49
CA GLU A 326 -18.47 -24.84 -7.81
C GLU A 326 -18.65 -23.92 -6.59
N GLN A 327 -17.56 -23.65 -5.84
CA GLN A 327 -17.60 -22.70 -4.71
C GLN A 327 -17.79 -21.26 -5.23
N ILE A 328 -17.17 -20.89 -6.34
CA ILE A 328 -17.37 -19.58 -6.97
C ILE A 328 -18.82 -19.43 -7.41
N ILE A 329 -19.37 -20.44 -8.10
CA ILE A 329 -20.79 -20.44 -8.55
C ILE A 329 -21.73 -20.34 -7.34
N ALA A 330 -21.47 -21.11 -6.29
CA ALA A 330 -22.29 -21.09 -5.07
C ALA A 330 -22.25 -19.75 -4.32
N SER A 331 -21.12 -19.01 -4.41
CA SER A 331 -21.00 -17.67 -3.79
C SER A 331 -21.86 -16.62 -4.50
N ALA A 332 -22.27 -16.88 -5.74
CA ALA A 332 -23.13 -16.04 -6.58
C ALA A 332 -22.74 -14.54 -6.54
N PRO A 333 -21.54 -14.15 -7.00
CA PRO A 333 -21.10 -12.77 -6.97
C PRO A 333 -21.93 -11.88 -7.88
N ASP A 334 -22.23 -10.66 -7.40
CA ASP A 334 -22.92 -9.61 -8.17
C ASP A 334 -21.99 -8.86 -9.10
N ALA A 335 -20.68 -8.85 -8.77
CA ALA A 335 -19.61 -8.25 -9.54
C ALA A 335 -18.33 -9.09 -9.43
N ILE A 336 -17.51 -9.09 -10.47
CA ILE A 336 -16.18 -9.73 -10.49
C ILE A 336 -15.14 -8.67 -10.83
N ILE A 337 -14.12 -8.53 -10.00
CA ILE A 337 -12.96 -7.68 -10.25
C ILE A 337 -11.75 -8.59 -10.48
N VAL A 338 -11.11 -8.46 -11.64
CA VAL A 338 -9.93 -9.24 -11.99
C VAL A 338 -8.69 -8.37 -11.85
N GLY A 339 -7.78 -8.77 -10.97
CA GLY A 339 -6.52 -8.09 -10.70
C GLY A 339 -5.44 -8.38 -11.73
N ASN A 340 -4.30 -7.72 -11.55
CA ASN A 340 -3.09 -7.89 -12.34
C ASN A 340 -3.18 -7.42 -13.81
N SER A 341 -2.03 -7.42 -14.51
CA SER A 341 -1.92 -6.94 -15.91
C SER A 341 -2.56 -7.86 -16.96
N ASP A 342 -2.81 -9.11 -16.61
CA ASP A 342 -3.48 -10.12 -17.44
C ASP A 342 -5.01 -10.19 -17.21
N ALA A 343 -5.58 -9.21 -16.53
CA ALA A 343 -7.00 -9.18 -16.16
C ALA A 343 -7.95 -9.36 -17.36
N GLN A 344 -7.62 -8.79 -18.54
CA GLN A 344 -8.45 -8.96 -19.73
C GLN A 344 -8.53 -10.43 -20.17
N GLN A 345 -7.41 -11.16 -20.13
CA GLN A 345 -7.38 -12.58 -20.44
C GLN A 345 -8.32 -13.37 -19.52
N GLY A 346 -8.33 -13.05 -18.21
CA GLY A 346 -9.24 -13.68 -17.27
C GLY A 346 -10.71 -13.39 -17.55
N ILE A 347 -11.05 -12.14 -17.89
CA ILE A 347 -12.42 -11.76 -18.27
C ILE A 347 -12.85 -12.49 -19.52
N ASP A 348 -11.99 -12.57 -20.55
CA ASP A 348 -12.28 -13.27 -21.80
C ASP A 348 -12.48 -14.78 -21.54
N SER A 349 -11.66 -15.39 -20.67
CA SER A 349 -11.81 -16.78 -20.28
C SER A 349 -13.13 -17.04 -19.55
N ILE A 350 -13.52 -16.17 -18.62
CA ILE A 350 -14.80 -16.26 -17.91
C ILE A 350 -15.98 -16.16 -18.88
N LYS A 351 -15.94 -15.23 -19.84
CA LYS A 351 -17.00 -15.04 -20.83
C LYS A 351 -17.11 -16.21 -21.83
N ALA A 352 -15.99 -16.87 -22.13
CA ALA A 352 -15.95 -18.00 -23.05
C ALA A 352 -16.39 -19.32 -22.41
N ASP A 353 -16.30 -19.47 -21.09
CA ASP A 353 -16.61 -20.72 -20.39
C ASP A 353 -18.08 -20.76 -19.99
N ALA A 354 -18.83 -21.71 -20.56
CA ALA A 354 -20.26 -21.92 -20.32
C ALA A 354 -20.60 -22.17 -18.82
N ALA A 355 -19.64 -22.65 -18.03
CA ALA A 355 -19.86 -22.91 -16.60
C ALA A 355 -20.06 -21.62 -15.79
N TRP A 356 -19.55 -20.48 -16.27
CA TRP A 356 -19.68 -19.18 -15.61
C TRP A 356 -20.95 -18.42 -15.97
N LYS A 357 -21.65 -18.81 -17.05
CA LYS A 357 -22.75 -18.05 -17.69
C LYS A 357 -23.90 -17.70 -16.72
N ASP A 358 -24.13 -18.55 -15.69
CA ASP A 358 -25.25 -18.40 -14.76
C ASP A 358 -24.93 -17.55 -13.52
N ILE A 359 -23.69 -17.16 -13.34
CA ILE A 359 -23.25 -16.26 -12.27
C ILE A 359 -23.83 -14.86 -12.50
N PRO A 360 -24.44 -14.21 -11.49
CA PRO A 360 -25.07 -12.88 -11.62
C PRO A 360 -24.16 -11.83 -12.25
N ALA A 361 -22.89 -11.78 -11.84
CA ALA A 361 -21.90 -10.86 -12.40
C ALA A 361 -21.69 -11.04 -13.90
N VAL A 362 -21.67 -12.30 -14.39
CA VAL A 362 -21.48 -12.61 -15.81
C VAL A 362 -22.73 -12.28 -16.62
N LYS A 363 -23.92 -12.66 -16.13
CA LYS A 363 -25.22 -12.34 -16.76
C LYS A 363 -25.42 -10.84 -16.95
N ASN A 364 -24.98 -10.03 -15.99
CA ASN A 364 -25.17 -8.59 -15.98
C ASN A 364 -23.96 -7.81 -16.54
N ASP A 365 -22.96 -8.49 -17.10
CA ASP A 365 -21.71 -7.94 -17.64
C ASP A 365 -20.94 -7.06 -16.62
N LYS A 366 -21.04 -7.40 -15.33
CA LYS A 366 -20.32 -6.71 -14.25
C LYS A 366 -18.97 -7.36 -13.98
N LEU A 367 -18.14 -7.35 -15.00
CA LEU A 367 -16.76 -7.87 -15.01
C LEU A 367 -15.81 -6.70 -15.19
N TYR A 368 -14.98 -6.44 -14.20
CA TYR A 368 -14.14 -5.24 -14.17
C TYR A 368 -12.65 -5.61 -14.15
N ARG A 369 -11.87 -4.85 -14.89
CA ARG A 369 -10.41 -4.89 -14.77
C ARG A 369 -10.00 -3.96 -13.62
N ASN A 370 -9.15 -4.47 -12.74
CA ASN A 370 -8.54 -3.62 -11.75
C ASN A 370 -7.59 -2.60 -12.41
N PRO A 371 -7.57 -1.33 -11.98
CA PRO A 371 -6.58 -0.36 -12.43
C PRO A 371 -5.15 -0.82 -12.15
N VAL A 372 -4.23 -0.48 -13.06
CA VAL A 372 -2.81 -0.79 -12.95
C VAL A 372 -2.00 0.44 -13.33
N GLY A 373 -1.32 0.99 -12.35
CA GLY A 373 -0.40 2.10 -12.50
C GLY A 373 1.05 1.67 -12.30
N THR A 374 1.77 2.38 -11.43
CA THR A 374 3.14 1.99 -11.04
C THR A 374 3.15 0.63 -10.36
N PHE A 375 2.00 0.19 -9.85
CA PHE A 375 1.71 -1.17 -9.42
C PHE A 375 0.20 -1.48 -9.60
N LYS A 376 -0.26 -2.61 -9.08
CA LYS A 376 -1.68 -2.98 -9.02
C LYS A 376 -2.36 -2.18 -7.93
N TRP A 377 -3.51 -1.57 -8.22
CA TRP A 377 -4.18 -0.71 -7.25
C TRP A 377 -4.85 -1.48 -6.11
N ASP A 378 -5.23 -2.70 -6.35
CA ASP A 378 -6.04 -3.55 -5.47
C ASP A 378 -5.32 -4.10 -4.24
N ARG A 379 -3.97 -4.10 -4.24
CA ARG A 379 -3.19 -4.77 -3.20
C ARG A 379 -1.81 -4.18 -2.96
N TYR A 380 -1.49 -3.91 -1.71
CA TYR A 380 -0.16 -3.50 -1.26
C TYR A 380 0.42 -2.30 -2.03
N SER A 381 -0.46 -1.42 -2.49
CA SER A 381 -0.11 -0.28 -3.34
C SER A 381 -0.32 1.04 -2.61
N THR A 382 0.52 2.03 -2.88
CA THR A 382 0.22 3.41 -2.47
C THR A 382 -0.93 4.00 -3.28
N GLU A 383 -1.14 3.50 -4.51
CA GLU A 383 -2.27 3.86 -5.37
C GLU A 383 -3.61 3.27 -4.86
N GLU A 384 -3.58 2.42 -3.82
CA GLU A 384 -4.78 1.90 -3.14
C GLU A 384 -5.63 3.03 -2.52
N ALA A 385 -5.02 4.18 -2.21
CA ALA A 385 -5.74 5.39 -1.85
C ALA A 385 -6.66 5.91 -2.98
N LEU A 386 -6.29 5.72 -4.25
CA LEU A 386 -7.13 5.97 -5.43
C LEU A 386 -8.11 4.82 -5.67
N HIS A 387 -7.69 3.59 -5.39
CA HIS A 387 -8.52 2.40 -5.58
C HIS A 387 -9.82 2.48 -4.77
N LEU A 388 -9.79 3.05 -3.57
CA LEU A 388 -10.99 3.31 -2.77
C LEU A 388 -12.05 4.12 -3.54
N LEU A 389 -11.63 5.18 -4.24
CA LEU A 389 -12.52 6.02 -5.04
C LEU A 389 -13.03 5.26 -6.28
N TRP A 390 -12.12 4.54 -6.94
CA TRP A 390 -12.46 3.73 -8.11
C TRP A 390 -13.45 2.62 -7.76
N ALA A 391 -13.19 1.85 -6.70
CA ALA A 391 -14.06 0.77 -6.27
C ALA A 391 -15.43 1.30 -5.82
N GLY A 392 -15.46 2.39 -5.04
CA GLY A 392 -16.71 3.05 -4.65
C GLY A 392 -17.54 3.44 -5.87
N LYS A 393 -16.94 4.12 -6.85
CA LYS A 393 -17.63 4.56 -8.08
C LYS A 393 -18.03 3.40 -8.99
N THR A 394 -17.24 2.34 -9.05
CA THR A 394 -17.53 1.15 -9.86
C THR A 394 -18.69 0.34 -9.30
N LEU A 395 -18.74 0.20 -7.98
CA LEU A 395 -19.73 -0.63 -7.29
C LEU A 395 -21.04 0.12 -6.97
N HIS A 396 -20.95 1.44 -6.78
CA HIS A 396 -22.07 2.33 -6.42
C HIS A 396 -22.02 3.65 -7.21
N PRO A 397 -22.12 3.60 -8.56
CA PRO A 397 -21.92 4.79 -9.40
C PRO A 397 -22.85 5.97 -9.03
N GLU A 398 -24.04 5.69 -8.52
CA GLU A 398 -25.01 6.68 -8.09
C GLU A 398 -24.57 7.48 -6.85
N LEU A 399 -23.75 6.88 -5.98
CA LEU A 399 -23.22 7.52 -4.78
C LEU A 399 -21.94 8.34 -5.04
N PHE A 400 -21.29 8.16 -6.19
CA PHE A 400 -19.98 8.76 -6.51
C PHE A 400 -20.01 9.53 -7.83
N THR A 401 -21.15 10.17 -8.17
CA THR A 401 -21.34 10.92 -9.43
C THR A 401 -20.39 12.09 -9.59
N ASP A 402 -20.00 12.73 -8.50
CA ASP A 402 -19.10 13.87 -8.40
C ASP A 402 -17.61 13.53 -8.40
N VAL A 403 -17.25 12.24 -8.37
CA VAL A 403 -15.86 11.79 -8.40
C VAL A 403 -15.36 11.74 -9.85
N ASP A 404 -14.36 12.54 -10.17
CA ASP A 404 -13.63 12.51 -11.44
C ASP A 404 -12.32 11.71 -11.26
N LEU A 405 -12.36 10.41 -11.60
CA LEU A 405 -11.23 9.51 -11.42
C LEU A 405 -10.01 9.90 -12.28
N VAL A 406 -10.22 10.48 -13.46
CA VAL A 406 -9.11 10.92 -14.32
C VAL A 406 -8.36 12.07 -13.66
N LYS A 407 -9.09 13.04 -13.15
CA LYS A 407 -8.54 14.19 -12.41
C LYS A 407 -7.82 13.70 -11.15
N GLU A 408 -8.46 12.87 -10.32
CA GLU A 408 -7.87 12.33 -9.07
C GLU A 408 -6.58 11.56 -9.36
N THR A 409 -6.55 10.73 -10.41
CA THR A 409 -5.34 9.99 -10.80
C THR A 409 -4.20 10.93 -11.21
N ARG A 410 -4.49 11.95 -12.01
CA ARG A 410 -3.51 12.95 -12.45
C ARG A 410 -2.95 13.76 -11.28
N GLU A 411 -3.81 14.20 -10.36
CA GLU A 411 -3.42 14.94 -9.16
C GLU A 411 -2.56 14.09 -8.22
N PHE A 412 -2.89 12.81 -8.04
CA PHE A 412 -2.10 11.88 -7.24
C PHE A 412 -0.68 11.73 -7.80
N TYR A 413 -0.55 11.44 -9.09
CA TYR A 413 0.75 11.24 -9.72
C TYR A 413 1.61 12.50 -9.69
N SER A 414 1.00 13.66 -9.95
CA SER A 414 1.70 14.94 -9.86
C SER A 414 2.18 15.23 -8.42
N THR A 415 1.31 15.00 -7.43
CA THR A 415 1.58 15.33 -6.03
C THR A 415 2.60 14.39 -5.38
N PHE A 416 2.47 13.08 -5.64
CA PHE A 416 3.22 12.06 -4.93
C PHE A 416 4.36 11.45 -5.72
N TYR A 417 4.24 11.36 -7.04
CA TYR A 417 5.28 10.80 -7.90
C TYR A 417 6.06 11.84 -8.69
N GLY A 418 5.64 13.11 -8.64
CA GLY A 418 6.25 14.19 -9.42
C GLY A 418 6.10 13.99 -10.93
N TYR A 419 5.11 13.21 -11.37
CA TYR A 419 4.87 12.88 -12.76
C TYR A 419 3.52 13.44 -13.25
N ASN A 420 3.56 14.28 -14.28
CA ASN A 420 2.36 14.89 -14.84
C ASN A 420 1.74 13.98 -15.91
N LEU A 421 0.79 13.14 -15.53
CA LEU A 421 0.03 12.31 -16.46
C LEU A 421 -0.78 13.16 -17.44
N THR A 422 -0.78 12.76 -18.72
CA THR A 422 -1.79 13.20 -19.67
C THR A 422 -3.14 12.57 -19.33
N GLU A 423 -4.21 13.07 -19.93
CA GLU A 423 -5.55 12.49 -19.77
C GLU A 423 -5.61 11.03 -20.30
N ASP A 424 -5.02 10.78 -21.49
CA ASP A 424 -4.92 9.41 -22.05
C ASP A 424 -4.17 8.46 -21.13
N GLU A 425 -3.05 8.91 -20.54
CA GLU A 425 -2.29 8.09 -19.62
C GLU A 425 -3.11 7.73 -18.35
N ALA A 426 -3.83 8.69 -17.79
CA ALA A 426 -4.71 8.42 -16.65
C ALA A 426 -5.86 7.46 -17.01
N GLN A 427 -6.46 7.62 -18.18
CA GLN A 427 -7.50 6.71 -18.69
C GLN A 427 -6.95 5.29 -18.89
N ARG A 428 -5.73 5.13 -19.42
CA ARG A 428 -5.06 3.83 -19.55
C ARG A 428 -4.82 3.15 -18.23
N ILE A 429 -4.35 3.89 -17.23
CA ILE A 429 -4.16 3.37 -15.85
C ILE A 429 -5.49 2.86 -15.31
N LEU A 430 -6.55 3.67 -15.40
CA LEU A 430 -7.90 3.32 -14.94
C LEU A 430 -8.48 2.11 -15.68
N ALA A 431 -8.11 1.92 -16.94
CA ALA A 431 -8.50 0.76 -17.74
C ALA A 431 -7.56 -0.46 -17.55
N GLY A 432 -6.59 -0.40 -16.65
CA GLY A 432 -5.59 -1.46 -16.43
C GLY A 432 -4.71 -1.73 -17.66
N GLN A 433 -4.45 -0.71 -18.48
CA GLN A 433 -3.66 -0.79 -19.71
C GLN A 433 -2.24 -0.29 -19.49
N ASN A 434 -1.30 -0.81 -20.27
CA ASN A 434 0.07 -0.31 -20.30
C ASN A 434 0.14 1.11 -20.91
N PRO A 435 1.20 1.89 -20.63
CA PRO A 435 1.43 3.14 -21.32
C PRO A 435 1.51 2.90 -22.83
N ALA A 436 1.15 3.92 -23.62
CA ALA A 436 1.36 3.87 -25.06
C ALA A 436 2.87 3.68 -25.35
N SER A 437 3.17 2.90 -26.38
CA SER A 437 4.52 2.63 -26.86
C SER A 437 5.19 3.90 -27.41
#